data_ad5efa645e1fb6b43a4ac6d9d9c12404
#
_entry.id   ad5efa645e1fb6b43a4ac6d9d9c12404
#
_cell.length_a   1.000
_cell.length_b   1.000
_cell.length_c   1.000
_cell.angle_alpha   90.00
_cell.angle_beta   90.00
_cell.angle_gamma   90.00
#
_symmetry.space_group_name_H-M   'P 1'
#
loop_
_entity.id
_entity.type
_entity.pdbx_description
1 polymer ?
#
loop_
_entity_poly.entity_id
_entity_poly.type
_entity_poly.pdbx_seq_one_letter_code
_entity_poly.pdbx_strand_id
1 'polypeptide(L)'
;PGGGATGHPARIAEQVTVRGLEVTTYAGVHVEPTDDSLRDAVAFARDAGPFDAVLAVGGGSSIDTAKAVNLLTTNPGELMDYVNAPIGRAQAPSAPLLPLVAVPTTTGTGAESTTICVLDVLSLQVKTGISHPALRPTLAVVDPSLTVTQPAMVTAAAGMDILCHALESWTARWYADFDAKRPEQRVPYCGANPVADMWAEKALTLLAGVFRDAVRDGGDRAAREQMAMAATFAGLGFGNAGVHIPHANAYPIAGRVRDYHPEGYPEVMVPHGMAVALTAPEAFRFTFEAAPERHVHAARLLDPAAEAGLDGLPTVLTDLMRDIGLPSGLAEVGYGEADVDDLVAGAVQQQRLLATAPRSPTEEDLASVFRRSMEHW
;
A
#
# COMPACT_ATOMS: atom_id res chain seq x y z
N PRO A 1 -12.30 8.93 -8.52
CA PRO A 1 -13.10 8.86 -9.76
C PRO A 1 -13.59 7.45 -10.06
N GLY A 2 -12.81 6.41 -9.82
CA GLY A 2 -13.18 5.02 -10.13
C GLY A 2 -14.39 4.51 -9.35
N GLY A 3 -14.47 4.81 -8.06
CA GLY A 3 -15.58 4.37 -7.20
C GLY A 3 -16.93 4.98 -7.57
N GLY A 4 -16.95 6.24 -8.00
CA GLY A 4 -18.16 6.92 -8.47
C GLY A 4 -18.70 6.34 -9.78
N ALA A 5 -17.81 5.96 -10.69
CA ALA A 5 -18.18 5.38 -12.00
C ALA A 5 -18.84 3.99 -11.87
N THR A 6 -18.56 3.24 -10.80
CA THR A 6 -19.16 1.91 -10.57
C THR A 6 -20.58 1.96 -9.99
N GLY A 7 -21.03 3.11 -9.49
CA GLY A 7 -22.32 3.27 -8.81
C GLY A 7 -22.38 2.63 -7.40
N HIS A 8 -21.34 1.97 -6.94
CA HIS A 8 -21.33 1.32 -5.62
C HIS A 8 -21.55 2.30 -4.46
N PRO A 9 -20.87 3.48 -4.39
CA PRO A 9 -21.09 4.43 -3.31
C PRO A 9 -22.54 4.92 -3.24
N ALA A 10 -23.13 5.27 -4.37
CA ALA A 10 -24.53 5.74 -4.43
C ALA A 10 -25.52 4.67 -3.96
N ARG A 11 -25.36 3.43 -4.43
CA ARG A 11 -26.21 2.29 -4.03
C ARG A 11 -26.10 2.00 -2.53
N ILE A 12 -24.89 2.06 -1.97
CA ILE A 12 -24.69 1.82 -0.53
C ILE A 12 -25.28 2.98 0.28
N ALA A 13 -25.07 4.24 -0.14
CA ALA A 13 -25.67 5.40 0.50
C ALA A 13 -27.20 5.32 0.53
N GLU A 14 -27.83 4.93 -0.59
CA GLU A 14 -29.27 4.70 -0.65
C GLU A 14 -29.72 3.62 0.35
N GLN A 15 -29.03 2.50 0.43
CA GLN A 15 -29.33 1.42 1.36
C GLN A 15 -29.22 1.84 2.83
N VAL A 16 -28.27 2.69 3.16
CA VAL A 16 -28.10 3.26 4.50
C VAL A 16 -29.24 4.24 4.81
N THR A 17 -29.58 5.11 3.85
CA THR A 17 -30.68 6.08 3.99
C THR A 17 -32.04 5.40 4.19
N VAL A 18 -32.33 4.34 3.43
CA VAL A 18 -33.59 3.55 3.58
C VAL A 18 -33.72 2.94 4.99
N ARG A 19 -32.61 2.73 5.69
CA ARG A 19 -32.58 2.26 7.08
C ARG A 19 -32.70 3.36 8.12
N GLY A 20 -32.97 4.59 7.69
CA GLY A 20 -33.26 5.72 8.57
C GLY A 20 -32.07 6.51 9.05
N LEU A 21 -30.90 6.33 8.41
CA LEU A 21 -29.71 7.16 8.69
C LEU A 21 -29.63 8.31 7.68
N GLU A 22 -29.28 9.49 8.15
CA GLU A 22 -28.96 10.63 7.29
C GLU A 22 -27.57 10.45 6.69
N VAL A 23 -27.42 10.64 5.38
CA VAL A 23 -26.18 10.42 4.67
C VAL A 23 -25.75 11.67 3.90
N THR A 24 -24.56 12.17 4.20
CA THR A 24 -23.88 13.18 3.38
C THR A 24 -22.73 12.53 2.62
N THR A 25 -22.67 12.74 1.32
CA THR A 25 -21.67 12.09 0.45
C THR A 25 -20.65 13.07 -0.08
N TYR A 26 -19.36 12.76 0.09
CA TYR A 26 -18.24 13.42 -0.55
C TYR A 26 -17.71 12.54 -1.70
N ALA A 27 -17.69 13.06 -2.92
CA ALA A 27 -17.26 12.34 -4.11
C ALA A 27 -15.97 12.91 -4.75
N GLY A 28 -15.34 13.91 -4.12
CA GLY A 28 -14.13 14.58 -4.60
C GLY A 28 -12.81 13.88 -4.23
N VAL A 29 -12.83 12.56 -4.01
CA VAL A 29 -11.62 11.81 -3.67
C VAL A 29 -10.65 11.79 -4.84
N HIS A 30 -9.39 12.18 -4.60
CA HIS A 30 -8.29 12.06 -5.54
C HIS A 30 -7.65 10.67 -5.46
N VAL A 31 -7.32 10.07 -6.61
CA VAL A 31 -6.52 8.82 -6.63
C VAL A 31 -5.11 9.18 -6.18
N GLU A 32 -4.58 8.42 -5.21
CA GLU A 32 -3.38 8.80 -4.46
C GLU A 32 -3.56 10.19 -3.83
N PRO A 33 -4.14 10.27 -2.62
CA PRO A 33 -4.55 11.52 -2.01
C PRO A 33 -3.39 12.51 -1.87
N THR A 34 -3.62 13.75 -2.24
CA THR A 34 -2.69 14.83 -2.01
C THR A 34 -3.04 15.60 -0.73
N ASP A 35 -2.09 16.33 -0.19
CA ASP A 35 -2.34 17.19 0.97
C ASP A 35 -3.45 18.23 0.70
N ASP A 36 -3.56 18.75 -0.52
CA ASP A 36 -4.63 19.67 -0.92
C ASP A 36 -5.98 18.94 -1.01
N SER A 37 -6.04 17.77 -1.66
CA SER A 37 -7.29 17.01 -1.76
C SER A 37 -7.82 16.54 -0.40
N LEU A 38 -6.94 16.26 0.56
CA LEU A 38 -7.32 15.95 1.93
C LEU A 38 -7.86 17.18 2.66
N ARG A 39 -7.25 18.36 2.47
CA ARG A 39 -7.77 19.62 3.06
C ARG A 39 -9.16 19.96 2.53
N ASP A 40 -9.40 19.76 1.23
CA ASP A 40 -10.73 19.98 0.62
C ASP A 40 -11.77 19.03 1.22
N ALA A 41 -11.43 17.74 1.36
CA ALA A 41 -12.33 16.76 1.97
C ALA A 41 -12.64 17.10 3.45
N VAL A 42 -11.65 17.55 4.20
CA VAL A 42 -11.82 17.98 5.60
C VAL A 42 -12.67 19.24 5.69
N ALA A 43 -12.46 20.22 4.82
CA ALA A 43 -13.27 21.44 4.78
C ALA A 43 -14.74 21.11 4.49
N PHE A 44 -15.01 20.29 3.47
CA PHE A 44 -16.36 19.80 3.19
C PHE A 44 -17.01 19.12 4.42
N ALA A 45 -16.26 18.25 5.11
CA ALA A 45 -16.81 17.51 6.24
C ALA A 45 -17.06 18.42 7.46
N ARG A 46 -16.25 19.46 7.67
CA ARG A 46 -16.46 20.45 8.74
C ARG A 46 -17.71 21.31 8.48
N ASP A 47 -17.96 21.68 7.22
CA ASP A 47 -19.12 22.48 6.84
C ASP A 47 -20.43 21.68 6.90
N ALA A 48 -20.37 20.40 6.56
CA ALA A 48 -21.55 19.52 6.50
C ALA A 48 -21.88 18.80 7.81
N GLY A 49 -20.93 18.72 8.74
CA GLY A 49 -21.07 18.04 10.03
C GLY A 49 -21.90 18.78 11.10
N PRO A 50 -21.96 18.26 12.32
CA PRO A 50 -21.22 17.10 12.82
C PRO A 50 -21.78 15.74 12.34
N PHE A 51 -20.91 14.70 12.40
CA PHE A 51 -21.28 13.32 12.04
C PHE A 51 -21.12 12.37 13.23
N ASP A 52 -21.88 11.26 13.23
CA ASP A 52 -21.78 10.19 14.24
C ASP A 52 -20.85 9.05 13.80
N ALA A 53 -20.65 8.88 12.49
CA ALA A 53 -19.79 7.86 11.90
C ALA A 53 -19.28 8.27 10.52
N VAL A 54 -18.24 7.60 10.04
CA VAL A 54 -17.68 7.75 8.70
C VAL A 54 -17.81 6.43 7.95
N LEU A 55 -18.27 6.47 6.70
CA LEU A 55 -18.36 5.33 5.81
C LEU A 55 -17.49 5.58 4.57
N ALA A 56 -16.44 4.79 4.39
CA ALA A 56 -15.58 4.84 3.22
C ALA A 56 -15.97 3.74 2.24
N VAL A 57 -16.40 4.09 1.03
CA VAL A 57 -16.73 3.15 -0.05
C VAL A 57 -15.83 3.46 -1.25
N GLY A 58 -14.82 2.62 -1.51
CA GLY A 58 -13.88 2.85 -2.59
C GLY A 58 -12.57 2.10 -2.42
N GLY A 59 -11.56 2.45 -3.18
CA GLY A 59 -10.19 1.93 -3.04
C GLY A 59 -9.45 2.54 -1.86
N GLY A 60 -8.15 2.23 -1.76
CA GLY A 60 -7.26 2.73 -0.70
C GLY A 60 -7.33 4.24 -0.54
N SER A 61 -7.33 4.99 -1.63
CA SER A 61 -7.43 6.46 -1.61
C SER A 61 -8.70 6.97 -0.93
N SER A 62 -9.84 6.29 -1.13
CA SER A 62 -11.10 6.66 -0.47
C SER A 62 -11.06 6.36 1.03
N ILE A 63 -10.46 5.23 1.40
CA ILE A 63 -10.34 4.84 2.80
C ILE A 63 -9.36 5.77 3.52
N ASP A 64 -8.23 6.12 2.89
CA ASP A 64 -7.24 7.02 3.46
C ASP A 64 -7.78 8.45 3.59
N THR A 65 -8.53 8.94 2.58
CA THR A 65 -9.25 10.22 2.70
C THR A 65 -10.21 10.21 3.89
N ALA A 66 -10.97 9.13 4.07
CA ALA A 66 -11.89 9.00 5.21
C ALA A 66 -11.17 8.95 6.56
N LYS A 67 -10.00 8.31 6.66
CA LYS A 67 -9.16 8.33 7.86
C LYS A 67 -8.69 9.75 8.21
N ALA A 68 -8.22 10.50 7.20
CA ALA A 68 -7.77 11.88 7.38
C ALA A 68 -8.94 12.81 7.78
N VAL A 69 -10.09 12.68 7.11
CA VAL A 69 -11.33 13.40 7.46
C VAL A 69 -11.74 13.11 8.90
N ASN A 70 -11.81 11.83 9.28
CA ASN A 70 -12.18 11.44 10.65
C ASN A 70 -11.22 12.01 11.68
N LEU A 71 -9.92 11.94 11.42
CA LEU A 71 -8.90 12.50 12.31
C LEU A 71 -9.08 14.02 12.49
N LEU A 72 -9.14 14.76 11.39
CA LEU A 72 -9.07 16.23 11.41
C LEU A 72 -10.42 16.92 11.72
N THR A 73 -11.54 16.18 11.69
CA THR A 73 -12.84 16.68 12.17
C THR A 73 -13.05 16.42 13.65
N THR A 74 -12.38 15.43 14.23
CA THR A 74 -12.52 15.06 15.65
C THR A 74 -11.39 15.59 16.53
N ASN A 75 -10.27 16.00 15.92
CA ASN A 75 -9.10 16.48 16.65
C ASN A 75 -8.65 17.85 16.15
N PRO A 76 -8.13 18.74 17.04
CA PRO A 76 -7.63 20.05 16.66
C PRO A 76 -6.31 19.94 15.89
N GLY A 77 -5.98 21.00 15.14
CA GLY A 77 -4.72 21.11 14.42
C GLY A 77 -4.87 20.98 12.91
N GLU A 78 -3.73 21.01 12.24
CA GLU A 78 -3.60 20.98 10.79
C GLU A 78 -3.06 19.62 10.32
N LEU A 79 -3.24 19.30 9.04
CA LEU A 79 -2.79 18.02 8.45
C LEU A 79 -1.32 17.70 8.80
N MET A 80 -0.44 18.70 8.66
CA MET A 80 1.01 18.53 8.91
C MET A 80 1.37 18.28 10.37
N ASP A 81 0.47 18.54 11.30
CA ASP A 81 0.70 18.19 12.71
C ASP A 81 0.70 16.69 12.92
N TYR A 82 -0.08 15.94 12.12
CA TYR A 82 -0.24 14.49 12.22
C TYR A 82 0.62 13.70 11.25
N VAL A 83 1.05 14.30 10.13
CA VAL A 83 1.96 13.65 9.17
C VAL A 83 3.22 13.16 9.86
N ASN A 84 3.70 11.97 9.46
CA ASN A 84 4.88 11.33 10.02
C ASN A 84 6.14 12.21 9.94
N ALA A 85 6.98 12.14 10.99
CA ALA A 85 8.31 12.76 10.96
C ALA A 85 9.22 12.03 9.94
N PRO A 86 10.19 12.71 9.30
CA PRO A 86 10.56 14.10 9.53
C PRO A 86 9.74 15.13 8.73
N ILE A 87 8.81 14.69 7.87
CA ILE A 87 8.02 15.57 6.99
C ILE A 87 7.02 16.41 7.79
N GLY A 88 6.30 15.80 8.71
CA GLY A 88 5.39 16.45 9.63
C GLY A 88 5.81 16.32 11.09
N ARG A 89 4.87 16.61 12.00
CA ARG A 89 5.14 16.64 13.45
C ARG A 89 4.83 15.33 14.17
N ALA A 90 4.20 14.37 13.50
CA ALA A 90 3.80 13.06 14.03
C ALA A 90 3.04 13.16 15.38
N GLN A 91 2.16 14.14 15.54
CA GLN A 91 1.36 14.29 16.77
C GLN A 91 0.34 13.14 16.87
N ALA A 92 0.15 12.64 18.07
CA ALA A 92 -0.91 11.68 18.34
C ALA A 92 -2.28 12.38 18.45
N PRO A 93 -3.38 11.73 18.00
CA PRO A 93 -4.73 12.24 18.27
C PRO A 93 -4.96 12.45 19.77
N SER A 94 -5.57 13.56 20.13
CA SER A 94 -5.88 13.91 21.51
C SER A 94 -7.28 13.49 21.95
N ALA A 95 -8.15 13.20 20.98
CA ALA A 95 -9.52 12.75 21.19
C ALA A 95 -9.81 11.47 20.39
N PRO A 96 -10.77 10.64 20.84
CA PRO A 96 -11.22 9.48 20.06
C PRO A 96 -11.76 9.88 18.68
N LEU A 97 -11.49 9.07 17.67
CA LEU A 97 -12.07 9.20 16.35
C LEU A 97 -13.48 8.59 16.32
N LEU A 98 -14.30 9.03 15.36
CA LEU A 98 -15.60 8.42 15.10
C LEU A 98 -15.46 6.97 14.60
N PRO A 99 -16.50 6.13 14.76
CA PRO A 99 -16.54 4.84 14.09
C PRO A 99 -16.34 5.02 12.59
N LEU A 100 -15.39 4.27 12.03
CA LEU A 100 -15.11 4.24 10.58
C LEU A 100 -15.43 2.84 10.05
N VAL A 101 -16.35 2.78 9.08
CA VAL A 101 -16.65 1.56 8.33
C VAL A 101 -15.97 1.68 6.96
N ALA A 102 -15.10 0.73 6.63
CA ALA A 102 -14.43 0.67 5.34
C ALA A 102 -15.01 -0.44 4.45
N VAL A 103 -15.38 -0.07 3.22
CA VAL A 103 -15.92 -0.98 2.20
C VAL A 103 -15.02 -0.88 0.96
N PRO A 104 -13.96 -1.70 0.86
CA PRO A 104 -13.04 -1.64 -0.27
C PRO A 104 -13.72 -2.09 -1.56
N THR A 105 -13.46 -1.36 -2.64
CA THR A 105 -13.89 -1.70 -4.01
C THR A 105 -12.72 -2.04 -4.93
N THR A 106 -11.52 -2.03 -4.40
CA THR A 106 -10.29 -2.54 -5.03
C THR A 106 -9.61 -3.50 -4.06
N THR A 107 -8.88 -4.47 -4.61
CA THR A 107 -8.02 -5.38 -3.84
C THR A 107 -6.57 -4.96 -4.05
N GLY A 108 -5.91 -4.51 -2.99
CA GLY A 108 -4.52 -4.02 -3.09
C GLY A 108 -3.98 -3.59 -1.73
N THR A 109 -4.26 -2.36 -1.37
CA THR A 109 -3.62 -1.65 -0.26
C THR A 109 -3.84 -2.23 1.13
N GLY A 110 -4.90 -3.02 1.34
CA GLY A 110 -5.30 -3.45 2.68
C GLY A 110 -5.66 -2.29 3.63
N ALA A 111 -5.99 -1.11 3.08
CA ALA A 111 -6.24 0.10 3.87
C ALA A 111 -7.38 -0.07 4.89
N GLU A 112 -8.32 -0.98 4.62
CA GLU A 112 -9.41 -1.34 5.53
C GLU A 112 -8.95 -2.01 6.82
N SER A 113 -7.73 -2.57 6.84
CA SER A 113 -7.15 -3.26 8.00
C SER A 113 -5.95 -2.53 8.62
N THR A 114 -5.49 -1.42 8.03
CA THR A 114 -4.28 -0.73 8.45
C THR A 114 -4.53 0.51 9.30
N THR A 115 -3.48 0.95 9.98
CA THR A 115 -3.41 2.14 10.85
C THR A 115 -2.81 3.35 10.14
N ILE A 116 -2.71 3.31 8.81
CA ILE A 116 -1.99 4.29 8.01
C ILE A 116 -2.95 4.98 7.04
N CYS A 117 -2.74 6.27 6.83
CA CYS A 117 -3.27 7.07 5.73
C CYS A 117 -2.10 7.56 4.90
N VAL A 118 -2.04 7.23 3.62
CA VAL A 118 -0.96 7.64 2.70
C VAL A 118 -1.39 8.89 1.94
N LEU A 119 -0.46 9.82 1.73
CA LEU A 119 -0.69 11.06 0.98
C LEU A 119 0.58 11.57 0.31
N ASP A 120 0.38 12.37 -0.73
CA ASP A 120 1.42 13.16 -1.39
C ASP A 120 1.42 14.59 -0.84
N VAL A 121 2.58 15.09 -0.41
CA VAL A 121 2.79 16.50 -0.09
C VAL A 121 3.37 17.20 -1.31
N LEU A 122 2.50 17.85 -2.09
CA LEU A 122 2.83 18.37 -3.42
C LEU A 122 3.96 19.40 -3.40
N SER A 123 3.97 20.29 -2.41
CA SER A 123 4.99 21.35 -2.28
C SER A 123 6.40 20.79 -2.00
N LEU A 124 6.50 19.60 -1.45
CA LEU A 124 7.75 18.92 -1.12
C LEU A 124 8.10 17.81 -2.13
N GLN A 125 7.19 17.50 -3.05
CA GLN A 125 7.31 16.37 -3.99
C GLN A 125 7.63 15.05 -3.25
N VAL A 126 6.95 14.82 -2.13
CA VAL A 126 7.22 13.67 -1.26
C VAL A 126 5.93 12.95 -0.94
N LYS A 127 5.93 11.64 -1.12
CA LYS A 127 4.88 10.75 -0.61
C LYS A 127 5.21 10.40 0.85
N THR A 128 4.21 10.44 1.71
CA THR A 128 4.35 10.18 3.15
C THR A 128 3.04 9.62 3.72
N GLY A 129 2.88 9.61 5.02
CA GLY A 129 1.64 9.16 5.64
C GLY A 129 1.42 9.69 7.04
N ILE A 130 0.24 9.41 7.55
CA ILE A 130 -0.13 9.56 8.95
C ILE A 130 -0.26 8.16 9.52
N SER A 131 0.42 7.86 10.63
CA SER A 131 0.42 6.51 11.23
C SER A 131 0.03 6.59 12.70
N HIS A 132 -1.14 6.05 13.04
CA HIS A 132 -1.58 5.95 14.44
C HIS A 132 -2.61 4.82 14.60
N PRO A 133 -2.58 4.04 15.70
CA PRO A 133 -3.54 2.94 15.93
C PRO A 133 -5.01 3.36 15.83
N ALA A 134 -5.35 4.60 16.19
CA ALA A 134 -6.71 5.13 16.11
C ALA A 134 -7.25 5.29 14.68
N LEU A 135 -6.39 5.30 13.65
CA LEU A 135 -6.80 5.41 12.24
C LEU A 135 -7.34 4.08 11.69
N ARG A 136 -7.16 2.96 12.40
CA ARG A 136 -7.69 1.68 11.93
C ARG A 136 -9.22 1.75 11.86
N PRO A 137 -9.83 1.37 10.71
CA PRO A 137 -11.28 1.27 10.63
C PRO A 137 -11.87 0.38 11.73
N THR A 138 -13.00 0.80 12.29
CA THR A 138 -13.71 0.05 13.32
C THR A 138 -14.29 -1.25 12.77
N LEU A 139 -14.67 -1.22 11.49
CA LEU A 139 -15.24 -2.35 10.77
C LEU A 139 -14.80 -2.30 9.30
N ALA A 140 -14.40 -3.44 8.77
CA ALA A 140 -14.20 -3.64 7.35
C ALA A 140 -15.29 -4.56 6.79
N VAL A 141 -15.92 -4.15 5.68
CA VAL A 141 -16.88 -4.97 4.93
C VAL A 141 -16.25 -5.30 3.58
N VAL A 142 -15.62 -6.46 3.50
CA VAL A 142 -14.92 -6.93 2.31
C VAL A 142 -15.86 -7.80 1.48
N ASP A 143 -16.44 -7.19 0.44
CA ASP A 143 -17.32 -7.87 -0.51
C ASP A 143 -16.63 -7.98 -1.87
N PRO A 144 -16.16 -9.18 -2.27
CA PRO A 144 -15.45 -9.38 -3.53
C PRO A 144 -16.27 -8.98 -4.77
N SER A 145 -17.61 -9.00 -4.68
CA SER A 145 -18.49 -8.59 -5.78
C SER A 145 -18.34 -7.11 -6.17
N LEU A 146 -17.81 -6.28 -5.26
CA LEU A 146 -17.52 -4.86 -5.52
C LEU A 146 -16.23 -4.65 -6.34
N THR A 147 -15.43 -5.68 -6.52
CA THR A 147 -14.12 -5.61 -7.21
C THR A 147 -14.14 -6.12 -8.64
N VAL A 148 -15.26 -6.72 -9.10
CA VAL A 148 -15.38 -7.30 -10.45
C VAL A 148 -15.26 -6.27 -11.58
N THR A 149 -15.42 -5.00 -11.29
CA THR A 149 -15.25 -3.90 -12.24
C THR A 149 -13.84 -3.31 -12.27
N GLN A 150 -12.93 -3.85 -11.47
CA GLN A 150 -11.54 -3.37 -11.40
C GLN A 150 -10.82 -3.73 -12.72
N PRO A 151 -10.25 -2.75 -13.46
CA PRO A 151 -9.52 -3.01 -14.71
C PRO A 151 -8.33 -3.94 -14.52
N ALA A 152 -7.90 -4.62 -15.59
CA ALA A 152 -6.80 -5.58 -15.56
C ALA A 152 -5.50 -4.97 -15.03
N MET A 153 -5.08 -3.81 -15.54
CA MET A 153 -3.87 -3.12 -15.07
C MET A 153 -3.98 -2.66 -13.62
N VAL A 154 -5.16 -2.21 -13.19
CA VAL A 154 -5.39 -1.88 -11.77
C VAL A 154 -5.33 -3.14 -10.90
N THR A 155 -5.82 -4.28 -11.41
CA THR A 155 -5.69 -5.58 -10.71
C THR A 155 -4.23 -6.03 -10.64
N ALA A 156 -3.46 -5.87 -11.71
CA ALA A 156 -2.05 -6.21 -11.77
C ALA A 156 -1.23 -5.37 -10.77
N ALA A 157 -1.35 -4.04 -10.84
CA ALA A 157 -0.65 -3.14 -9.93
C ALA A 157 -1.04 -3.40 -8.47
N ALA A 158 -2.34 -3.45 -8.17
CA ALA A 158 -2.83 -3.69 -6.82
C ALA A 158 -2.47 -5.09 -6.29
N GLY A 159 -2.47 -6.11 -7.15
CA GLY A 159 -2.06 -7.46 -6.77
C GLY A 159 -0.58 -7.56 -6.45
N MET A 160 0.29 -6.84 -7.17
CA MET A 160 1.71 -6.74 -6.81
C MET A 160 1.92 -6.02 -5.48
N ASP A 161 1.09 -5.04 -5.17
CA ASP A 161 1.09 -4.39 -3.86
C ASP A 161 0.79 -5.39 -2.73
N ILE A 162 -0.27 -6.20 -2.88
CA ILE A 162 -0.58 -7.28 -1.92
C ILE A 162 0.62 -8.23 -1.77
N LEU A 163 1.21 -8.64 -2.90
CA LEU A 163 2.32 -9.57 -2.92
C LEU A 163 3.54 -9.00 -2.18
N CYS A 164 3.91 -7.77 -2.48
CA CYS A 164 5.03 -7.10 -1.83
C CYS A 164 4.75 -6.83 -0.33
N HIS A 165 3.54 -6.43 0.04
CA HIS A 165 3.13 -6.33 1.43
C HIS A 165 3.37 -7.63 2.20
N ALA A 166 2.94 -8.76 1.64
CA ALA A 166 3.13 -10.07 2.26
C ALA A 166 4.60 -10.49 2.30
N LEU A 167 5.34 -10.32 1.19
CA LEU A 167 6.77 -10.65 1.11
C LEU A 167 7.62 -9.81 2.05
N GLU A 168 7.39 -8.50 2.08
CA GLU A 168 8.14 -7.59 2.95
C GLU A 168 7.81 -7.84 4.42
N SER A 169 6.55 -8.07 4.76
CA SER A 169 6.16 -8.50 6.10
C SER A 169 6.85 -9.80 6.52
N TRP A 170 6.86 -10.79 5.62
CA TRP A 170 7.49 -12.08 5.83
C TRP A 170 9.01 -11.97 5.98
N THR A 171 9.69 -11.21 5.12
CA THR A 171 11.15 -11.07 5.11
C THR A 171 11.67 -9.94 5.98
N ALA A 172 10.82 -9.17 6.67
CA ALA A 172 11.24 -8.09 7.55
C ALA A 172 12.22 -8.56 8.63
N ARG A 173 12.98 -7.63 9.18
CA ARG A 173 13.84 -7.86 10.34
C ARG A 173 13.04 -8.53 11.46
N TRP A 174 13.59 -9.57 12.07
CA TRP A 174 12.91 -10.32 13.13
C TRP A 174 12.66 -9.44 14.36
N TYR A 175 11.48 -9.52 14.94
CA TYR A 175 11.05 -8.64 16.05
C TYR A 175 12.00 -8.65 17.27
N ALA A 176 12.65 -9.78 17.53
CA ALA A 176 13.55 -9.92 18.65
C ALA A 176 14.96 -9.33 18.40
N ASP A 177 15.25 -8.95 17.13
CA ASP A 177 16.54 -8.37 16.76
C ASP A 177 16.56 -6.84 16.87
N PHE A 178 15.42 -6.23 17.22
CA PHE A 178 15.36 -4.80 17.51
C PHE A 178 15.80 -4.50 18.94
N ASP A 179 16.44 -3.36 19.12
CA ASP A 179 16.75 -2.85 20.44
C ASP A 179 15.48 -2.63 21.28
N ALA A 180 15.59 -2.87 22.59
CA ALA A 180 14.48 -2.62 23.49
C ALA A 180 14.07 -1.13 23.47
N LYS A 181 12.79 -0.88 23.21
CA LYS A 181 12.21 0.48 23.16
C LYS A 181 11.29 0.72 24.33
N ARG A 182 11.36 1.92 24.90
CA ARG A 182 10.35 2.38 25.85
C ARG A 182 8.98 2.49 25.14
N PRO A 183 7.85 2.38 25.88
CA PRO A 183 6.51 2.42 25.26
C PRO A 183 6.28 3.58 24.31
N GLU A 184 6.74 4.78 24.66
CA GLU A 184 6.61 6.00 23.85
C GLU A 184 7.46 6.03 22.58
N GLN A 185 8.44 5.14 22.47
CA GLN A 185 9.33 5.00 21.31
C GLN A 185 8.87 3.90 20.34
N ARG A 186 7.80 3.18 20.72
CA ARG A 186 7.31 2.06 19.92
C ARG A 186 6.52 2.60 18.73
N VAL A 187 6.89 2.15 17.55
CA VAL A 187 6.16 2.41 16.30
C VAL A 187 5.23 1.24 15.98
N PRO A 188 4.22 1.42 15.10
CA PRO A 188 3.32 0.33 14.71
C PRO A 188 4.04 -0.90 14.14
N TYR A 189 5.15 -0.67 13.42
CA TYR A 189 5.94 -1.74 12.81
C TYR A 189 6.93 -2.34 13.79
N CYS A 190 6.78 -3.63 14.07
CA CYS A 190 7.61 -4.36 15.03
C CYS A 190 8.51 -5.43 14.39
N GLY A 191 8.54 -5.54 13.08
CA GLY A 191 9.29 -6.57 12.35
C GLY A 191 8.54 -7.89 12.21
N ALA A 192 9.12 -8.80 11.43
CA ALA A 192 8.58 -10.14 11.23
C ALA A 192 8.43 -10.85 12.58
N ASN A 193 7.32 -11.53 12.79
CA ASN A 193 6.98 -12.20 14.02
C ASN A 193 5.92 -13.29 13.75
N PRO A 194 5.73 -14.27 14.68
CA PRO A 194 4.85 -15.40 14.41
C PRO A 194 3.40 -15.04 14.06
N VAL A 195 2.90 -13.91 14.56
CA VAL A 195 1.52 -13.47 14.27
C VAL A 195 1.43 -12.88 12.87
N ALA A 196 2.36 -12.00 12.51
CA ALA A 196 2.41 -11.41 11.17
C ALA A 196 2.71 -12.47 10.09
N ASP A 197 3.59 -13.41 10.40
CA ASP A 197 3.98 -14.51 9.51
C ASP A 197 2.78 -15.37 9.08
N MET A 198 1.89 -15.68 10.03
CA MET A 198 0.67 -16.45 9.72
C MET A 198 -0.21 -15.77 8.67
N TRP A 199 -0.33 -14.45 8.71
CA TRP A 199 -1.10 -13.69 7.75
C TRP A 199 -0.37 -13.53 6.41
N ALA A 200 0.93 -13.24 6.45
CA ALA A 200 1.76 -13.07 5.27
C ALA A 200 1.83 -14.37 4.44
N GLU A 201 2.11 -15.50 5.08
CA GLU A 201 2.17 -16.81 4.42
C GLU A 201 0.82 -17.19 3.79
N LYS A 202 -0.29 -16.92 4.49
CA LYS A 202 -1.62 -17.18 3.95
C LYS A 202 -1.93 -16.29 2.76
N ALA A 203 -1.55 -15.01 2.79
CA ALA A 203 -1.71 -14.10 1.65
C ALA A 203 -0.92 -14.59 0.42
N LEU A 204 0.36 -14.98 0.59
CA LEU A 204 1.20 -15.53 -0.48
C LEU A 204 0.58 -16.80 -1.09
N THR A 205 0.11 -17.71 -0.25
CA THR A 205 -0.52 -18.96 -0.70
C THR A 205 -1.79 -18.71 -1.53
N LEU A 206 -2.61 -17.72 -1.14
CA LEU A 206 -3.82 -17.37 -1.89
C LEU A 206 -3.46 -16.74 -3.24
N LEU A 207 -2.50 -15.81 -3.26
CA LEU A 207 -2.08 -15.13 -4.50
C LEU A 207 -1.48 -16.09 -5.52
N ALA A 208 -0.64 -17.04 -5.10
CA ALA A 208 0.02 -17.99 -5.97
C ALA A 208 -0.95 -18.72 -6.90
N GLY A 209 -2.14 -19.05 -6.40
CA GLY A 209 -3.14 -19.82 -7.14
C GLY A 209 -4.01 -19.02 -8.10
N VAL A 210 -4.13 -17.68 -7.93
CA VAL A 210 -5.20 -16.94 -8.61
C VAL A 210 -4.78 -15.60 -9.21
N PHE A 211 -3.61 -15.09 -8.92
CA PHE A 211 -3.26 -13.71 -9.29
C PHE A 211 -3.29 -13.52 -10.82
N ARG A 212 -2.64 -14.41 -11.57
CA ARG A 212 -2.65 -14.37 -13.04
C ARG A 212 -4.07 -14.48 -13.61
N ASP A 213 -4.90 -15.33 -13.02
CA ASP A 213 -6.28 -15.53 -13.45
C ASP A 213 -7.13 -14.30 -13.17
N ALA A 214 -6.99 -13.68 -12.01
CA ALA A 214 -7.70 -12.45 -11.66
C ALA A 214 -7.35 -11.27 -12.58
N VAL A 215 -6.12 -11.19 -13.08
CA VAL A 215 -5.71 -10.17 -14.06
C VAL A 215 -6.28 -10.48 -15.44
N ARG A 216 -6.23 -11.76 -15.86
CA ARG A 216 -6.70 -12.19 -17.17
C ARG A 216 -8.22 -12.12 -17.31
N ASP A 217 -8.95 -12.52 -16.29
CA ASP A 217 -10.41 -12.51 -16.23
C ASP A 217 -10.92 -11.80 -14.96
N GLY A 218 -11.19 -10.50 -15.09
CA GLY A 218 -11.77 -9.71 -14.00
C GLY A 218 -13.15 -10.17 -13.55
N GLY A 219 -13.84 -10.97 -14.34
CA GLY A 219 -15.15 -11.55 -14.04
C GLY A 219 -15.09 -12.83 -13.20
N ASP A 220 -13.90 -13.44 -13.03
CA ASP A 220 -13.73 -14.62 -12.18
C ASP A 220 -13.91 -14.26 -10.69
N ARG A 221 -15.12 -14.54 -10.20
CA ARG A 221 -15.51 -14.24 -8.81
C ARG A 221 -14.70 -15.02 -7.79
N ALA A 222 -14.31 -16.25 -8.10
CA ALA A 222 -13.53 -17.08 -7.18
C ALA A 222 -12.10 -16.51 -7.04
N ALA A 223 -11.49 -16.09 -8.13
CA ALA A 223 -10.21 -15.40 -8.09
C ALA A 223 -10.32 -14.06 -7.35
N ARG A 224 -11.37 -13.26 -7.61
CA ARG A 224 -11.61 -11.99 -6.88
C ARG A 224 -11.78 -12.19 -5.37
N GLU A 225 -12.47 -13.24 -4.95
CA GLU A 225 -12.64 -13.58 -3.53
C GLU A 225 -11.28 -13.88 -2.87
N GLN A 226 -10.44 -14.68 -3.51
CA GLN A 226 -9.11 -14.99 -2.99
C GLN A 226 -8.19 -13.78 -2.99
N MET A 227 -8.24 -12.93 -4.02
CA MET A 227 -7.51 -11.66 -4.06
C MET A 227 -7.93 -10.73 -2.91
N ALA A 228 -9.23 -10.61 -2.64
CA ALA A 228 -9.76 -9.78 -1.56
C ALA A 228 -9.32 -10.29 -0.18
N MET A 229 -9.37 -11.60 0.04
CA MET A 229 -8.84 -12.21 1.27
C MET A 229 -7.34 -11.99 1.41
N ALA A 230 -6.58 -12.17 0.32
CA ALA A 230 -5.13 -11.97 0.32
C ALA A 230 -4.77 -10.51 0.67
N ALA A 231 -5.50 -9.52 0.13
CA ALA A 231 -5.32 -8.11 0.45
C ALA A 231 -5.51 -7.83 1.94
N THR A 232 -6.61 -8.30 2.51
CA THR A 232 -6.90 -8.14 3.95
C THR A 232 -5.85 -8.82 4.82
N PHE A 233 -5.43 -10.04 4.47
CA PHE A 233 -4.43 -10.78 5.24
C PHE A 233 -3.04 -10.14 5.12
N ALA A 234 -2.64 -9.70 3.94
CA ALA A 234 -1.41 -8.92 3.78
C ALA A 234 -1.45 -7.65 4.64
N GLY A 235 -2.58 -6.93 4.65
CA GLY A 235 -2.81 -5.76 5.50
C GLY A 235 -2.66 -6.03 6.99
N LEU A 236 -3.17 -7.16 7.48
CA LEU A 236 -3.01 -7.60 8.88
C LEU A 236 -1.55 -7.96 9.18
N GLY A 237 -0.84 -8.59 8.23
CA GLY A 237 0.57 -8.94 8.34
C GLY A 237 1.46 -7.71 8.41
N PHE A 238 1.52 -6.92 7.32
CA PHE A 238 2.42 -5.77 7.25
C PHE A 238 2.02 -4.63 8.18
N GLY A 239 0.74 -4.49 8.48
CA GLY A 239 0.28 -3.50 9.47
C GLY A 239 0.86 -3.71 10.85
N ASN A 240 1.38 -4.91 11.13
CA ASN A 240 2.10 -5.28 12.34
C ASN A 240 3.62 -5.36 12.11
N ALA A 241 4.08 -6.14 11.12
CA ALA A 241 5.49 -6.34 10.85
C ALA A 241 6.17 -5.14 10.19
N GLY A 242 5.48 -4.48 9.30
CA GLY A 242 6.00 -3.42 8.44
C GLY A 242 6.31 -3.91 7.03
N VAL A 243 6.71 -2.95 6.19
CA VAL A 243 7.26 -3.12 4.85
C VAL A 243 8.66 -2.49 4.80
N HIS A 244 9.46 -2.73 3.76
CA HIS A 244 10.84 -2.25 3.77
C HIS A 244 11.30 -1.63 2.44
N ILE A 245 12.36 -2.16 1.81
CA ILE A 245 13.05 -1.52 0.68
C ILE A 245 12.16 -1.30 -0.55
N PRO A 246 11.37 -2.30 -1.05
CA PRO A 246 10.50 -2.07 -2.20
C PRO A 246 9.53 -0.91 -1.99
N HIS A 247 8.88 -0.85 -0.83
CA HIS A 247 8.00 0.26 -0.49
C HIS A 247 8.75 1.57 -0.29
N ALA A 248 9.92 1.57 0.33
CA ALA A 248 10.73 2.79 0.47
C ALA A 248 11.11 3.37 -0.90
N ASN A 249 11.44 2.51 -1.87
CA ASN A 249 11.77 2.89 -3.24
C ASN A 249 10.55 3.37 -4.03
N ALA A 250 9.36 2.82 -3.75
CA ALA A 250 8.14 3.19 -4.45
C ALA A 250 7.78 4.68 -4.28
N TYR A 251 8.08 5.27 -3.13
CA TYR A 251 7.74 6.66 -2.85
C TYR A 251 8.39 7.65 -3.83
N PRO A 252 9.71 7.67 -4.05
CA PRO A 252 10.30 8.54 -5.05
C PRO A 252 9.92 8.15 -6.49
N ILE A 253 9.70 6.87 -6.80
CA ILE A 253 9.26 6.42 -8.13
C ILE A 253 7.89 7.03 -8.45
N ALA A 254 6.92 6.91 -7.56
CA ALA A 254 5.58 7.47 -7.78
C ALA A 254 5.56 9.01 -7.72
N GLY A 255 6.35 9.62 -6.82
CA GLY A 255 6.36 11.07 -6.62
C GLY A 255 7.12 11.89 -7.68
N ARG A 256 7.91 11.24 -8.56
CA ARG A 256 8.74 11.91 -9.58
C ARG A 256 8.40 11.53 -11.00
N VAL A 257 7.27 10.84 -11.22
CA VAL A 257 6.80 10.46 -12.56
C VAL A 257 6.61 11.68 -13.43
N ARG A 258 6.95 11.58 -14.74
CA ARG A 258 6.90 12.70 -15.69
C ARG A 258 5.75 12.59 -16.68
N ASP A 259 5.69 11.49 -17.40
CA ASP A 259 4.80 11.30 -18.55
C ASP A 259 4.24 9.88 -18.70
N TYR A 260 4.55 8.96 -17.78
CA TYR A 260 4.03 7.61 -17.82
C TYR A 260 2.53 7.58 -17.52
N HIS A 261 1.75 7.03 -18.46
CA HIS A 261 0.30 6.95 -18.38
C HIS A 261 -0.15 5.49 -18.50
N PRO A 262 -0.41 4.80 -17.38
CA PRO A 262 -0.81 3.41 -17.41
C PRO A 262 -2.26 3.23 -17.86
N GLU A 263 -2.53 2.11 -18.50
CA GLU A 263 -3.88 1.74 -18.94
C GLU A 263 -4.84 1.64 -17.74
N GLY A 264 -6.05 2.19 -17.90
CA GLY A 264 -7.09 2.16 -16.86
C GLY A 264 -6.96 3.21 -15.76
N TYR A 265 -5.95 4.07 -15.83
CA TYR A 265 -5.79 5.19 -14.90
C TYR A 265 -6.10 6.53 -15.61
N PRO A 266 -6.69 7.51 -14.90
CA PRO A 266 -7.14 8.76 -15.52
C PRO A 266 -6.01 9.76 -15.76
N GLU A 267 -4.86 9.61 -15.10
CA GLU A 267 -3.81 10.61 -15.04
C GLU A 267 -2.43 9.99 -15.27
N VAL A 268 -1.44 10.84 -15.56
CA VAL A 268 -0.01 10.48 -15.58
C VAL A 268 0.41 10.08 -14.17
N MET A 269 0.82 8.83 -14.01
CA MET A 269 1.25 8.29 -12.73
C MET A 269 1.97 6.95 -12.89
N VAL A 270 2.78 6.57 -11.94
CA VAL A 270 3.17 5.17 -11.70
C VAL A 270 2.34 4.69 -10.50
N PRO A 271 1.35 3.81 -10.68
CA PRO A 271 0.50 3.33 -9.60
C PRO A 271 1.33 2.73 -8.47
N HIS A 272 0.93 2.95 -7.21
CA HIS A 272 1.73 2.58 -6.05
C HIS A 272 2.24 1.14 -6.09
N GLY A 273 1.38 0.15 -6.27
CA GLY A 273 1.80 -1.25 -6.32
C GLY A 273 2.70 -1.59 -7.52
N MET A 274 2.57 -0.87 -8.65
CA MET A 274 3.52 -0.95 -9.76
C MET A 274 4.88 -0.38 -9.35
N ALA A 275 4.92 0.79 -8.72
CA ALA A 275 6.16 1.41 -8.24
C ALA A 275 6.91 0.51 -7.23
N VAL A 276 6.17 -0.18 -6.36
CA VAL A 276 6.73 -1.18 -5.43
C VAL A 276 7.32 -2.36 -6.19
N ALA A 277 6.58 -2.89 -7.19
CA ALA A 277 6.98 -4.06 -7.97
C ALA A 277 8.27 -3.84 -8.75
N LEU A 278 8.44 -2.66 -9.36
CA LEU A 278 9.57 -2.36 -10.24
C LEU A 278 10.96 -2.57 -9.60
N THR A 279 11.08 -2.41 -8.29
CA THR A 279 12.37 -2.64 -7.59
C THR A 279 12.36 -3.89 -6.72
N ALA A 280 11.24 -4.58 -6.58
CA ALA A 280 11.09 -5.73 -5.69
C ALA A 280 12.07 -6.87 -6.00
N PRO A 281 12.30 -7.32 -7.26
CA PRO A 281 13.24 -8.39 -7.55
C PRO A 281 14.65 -8.10 -7.03
N GLU A 282 15.18 -6.91 -7.28
CA GLU A 282 16.53 -6.54 -6.87
C GLU A 282 16.60 -6.22 -5.36
N ALA A 283 15.57 -5.69 -4.76
CA ALA A 283 15.49 -5.49 -3.33
C ALA A 283 15.50 -6.82 -2.56
N PHE A 284 14.76 -7.84 -3.04
CA PHE A 284 14.81 -9.17 -2.43
C PHE A 284 16.12 -9.91 -2.70
N ARG A 285 16.78 -9.66 -3.84
CA ARG A 285 18.15 -10.12 -4.09
C ARG A 285 19.12 -9.54 -3.05
N PHE A 286 19.04 -8.24 -2.79
CA PHE A 286 19.86 -7.56 -1.81
C PHE A 286 19.67 -8.09 -0.38
N THR A 287 18.42 -8.41 0.00
CA THR A 287 18.10 -8.85 1.36
C THR A 287 18.27 -10.36 1.58
N PHE A 288 18.52 -11.15 0.54
CA PHE A 288 18.59 -12.60 0.60
C PHE A 288 19.52 -13.13 1.69
N GLU A 289 20.75 -12.62 1.78
CA GLU A 289 21.75 -13.12 2.72
C GLU A 289 21.37 -12.94 4.19
N ALA A 290 20.50 -11.97 4.49
CA ALA A 290 20.03 -11.73 5.86
C ALA A 290 18.98 -12.74 6.32
N ALA A 291 18.21 -13.35 5.39
CA ALA A 291 17.16 -14.30 5.70
C ALA A 291 16.94 -15.32 4.57
N PRO A 292 17.95 -16.15 4.21
CA PRO A 292 17.89 -17.03 3.04
C PRO A 292 16.72 -18.02 3.07
N GLU A 293 16.47 -18.65 4.22
CA GLU A 293 15.40 -19.63 4.38
C GLU A 293 14.02 -19.00 4.16
N ARG A 294 13.80 -17.76 4.61
CA ARG A 294 12.55 -17.04 4.42
C ARG A 294 12.32 -16.69 2.95
N HIS A 295 13.36 -16.27 2.23
CA HIS A 295 13.28 -15.98 0.79
C HIS A 295 12.98 -17.24 -0.02
N VAL A 296 13.67 -18.35 0.26
CA VAL A 296 13.43 -19.64 -0.42
C VAL A 296 12.02 -20.16 -0.12
N HIS A 297 11.57 -20.06 1.12
CA HIS A 297 10.21 -20.46 1.48
C HIS A 297 9.15 -19.62 0.73
N ALA A 298 9.30 -18.31 0.72
CA ALA A 298 8.39 -17.41 0.00
C ALA A 298 8.37 -17.69 -1.51
N ALA A 299 9.54 -17.90 -2.13
CA ALA A 299 9.62 -18.27 -3.55
C ALA A 299 8.83 -19.55 -3.84
N ARG A 300 8.97 -20.58 -3.01
CA ARG A 300 8.28 -21.87 -3.17
C ARG A 300 6.80 -21.83 -2.85
N LEU A 301 6.34 -20.91 -2.04
CA LEU A 301 4.90 -20.66 -1.86
C LEU A 301 4.27 -20.12 -3.15
N LEU A 302 5.00 -19.25 -3.87
CA LEU A 302 4.55 -18.64 -5.12
C LEU A 302 4.72 -19.58 -6.32
N ASP A 303 5.83 -20.28 -6.38
CA ASP A 303 6.14 -21.32 -7.38
C ASP A 303 6.86 -22.49 -6.71
N PRO A 304 6.22 -23.65 -6.57
CA PRO A 304 6.83 -24.84 -5.99
C PRO A 304 8.10 -25.33 -6.70
N ALA A 305 8.31 -24.93 -7.97
CA ALA A 305 9.50 -25.27 -8.76
C ALA A 305 10.63 -24.22 -8.60
N ALA A 306 10.41 -23.14 -7.83
CA ALA A 306 11.41 -22.10 -7.63
C ALA A 306 12.73 -22.66 -7.09
N GLU A 307 13.83 -22.21 -7.67
CA GLU A 307 15.16 -22.60 -7.26
C GLU A 307 15.48 -22.10 -5.85
N ALA A 308 16.26 -22.88 -5.10
CA ALA A 308 16.78 -22.44 -3.82
C ALA A 308 18.02 -21.57 -4.08
N GLY A 309 18.01 -20.33 -3.60
CA GLY A 309 19.15 -19.44 -3.74
C GLY A 309 18.79 -17.99 -4.00
N LEU A 310 19.81 -17.20 -4.24
CA LEU A 310 19.76 -15.76 -4.42
C LEU A 310 18.77 -15.32 -5.50
N ASP A 311 18.67 -16.06 -6.57
CA ASP A 311 17.87 -15.72 -7.75
C ASP A 311 16.45 -16.30 -7.71
N GLY A 312 16.13 -17.21 -6.79
CA GLY A 312 14.85 -17.91 -6.78
C GLY A 312 13.64 -16.99 -6.67
N LEU A 313 13.57 -16.16 -5.60
CA LEU A 313 12.47 -15.21 -5.43
C LEU A 313 12.48 -14.09 -6.48
N PRO A 314 13.62 -13.45 -6.82
CA PRO A 314 13.70 -12.48 -7.92
C PRO A 314 13.15 -13.00 -9.24
N THR A 315 13.50 -14.22 -9.65
CA THR A 315 13.02 -14.84 -10.89
C THR A 315 11.51 -15.04 -10.88
N VAL A 316 10.96 -15.57 -9.78
CA VAL A 316 9.50 -15.75 -9.63
C VAL A 316 8.76 -14.42 -9.76
N LEU A 317 9.30 -13.35 -9.16
CA LEU A 317 8.70 -12.01 -9.25
C LEU A 317 8.78 -11.46 -10.68
N THR A 318 9.92 -11.57 -11.33
CA THR A 318 10.14 -11.11 -12.70
C THR A 318 9.21 -11.82 -13.69
N ASP A 319 9.09 -13.14 -13.59
CA ASP A 319 8.18 -13.92 -14.45
C ASP A 319 6.71 -13.53 -14.20
N LEU A 320 6.33 -13.35 -12.94
CA LEU A 320 4.99 -12.89 -12.61
C LEU A 320 4.70 -11.50 -13.19
N MET A 321 5.61 -10.54 -13.02
CA MET A 321 5.47 -9.17 -13.58
C MET A 321 5.27 -9.22 -15.09
N ARG A 322 6.06 -10.05 -15.80
CA ARG A 322 5.93 -10.26 -17.25
C ARG A 322 4.58 -10.86 -17.62
N ASP A 323 4.14 -11.90 -16.92
CA ASP A 323 2.88 -12.61 -17.20
C ASP A 323 1.63 -11.73 -17.01
N ILE A 324 1.68 -10.78 -16.08
CA ILE A 324 0.56 -9.87 -15.79
C ILE A 324 0.67 -8.53 -16.54
N GLY A 325 1.68 -8.35 -17.40
CA GLY A 325 1.83 -7.21 -18.29
C GLY A 325 2.33 -5.93 -17.61
N LEU A 326 3.08 -6.03 -16.52
CA LEU A 326 3.75 -4.87 -15.94
C LEU A 326 4.99 -4.47 -16.76
N PRO A 327 5.46 -3.20 -16.63
CA PRO A 327 6.72 -2.77 -17.22
C PRO A 327 7.91 -3.64 -16.77
N SER A 328 8.87 -3.87 -17.69
CA SER A 328 10.09 -4.63 -17.39
C SER A 328 10.92 -3.99 -16.28
N GLY A 329 10.90 -2.67 -16.16
CA GLY A 329 11.68 -1.98 -15.15
C GLY A 329 11.45 -0.47 -15.17
N LEU A 330 12.29 0.24 -14.45
CA LEU A 330 12.19 1.69 -14.29
C LEU A 330 12.35 2.46 -15.61
N ALA A 331 13.10 1.93 -16.58
CA ALA A 331 13.29 2.57 -17.86
C ALA A 331 11.97 2.69 -18.65
N GLU A 332 11.10 1.71 -18.58
CA GLU A 332 9.81 1.74 -19.28
C GLU A 332 8.82 2.75 -18.67
N VAL A 333 9.05 3.18 -17.43
CA VAL A 333 8.23 4.22 -16.79
C VAL A 333 8.92 5.60 -16.78
N GLY A 334 9.99 5.75 -17.59
CA GLY A 334 10.62 7.02 -17.89
C GLY A 334 11.80 7.43 -17.02
N TYR A 335 12.37 6.50 -16.23
CA TYR A 335 13.58 6.75 -15.44
C TYR A 335 14.84 6.23 -16.15
N GLY A 336 15.97 6.85 -15.83
CA GLY A 336 17.29 6.46 -16.32
C GLY A 336 18.38 6.67 -15.29
N GLU A 337 19.65 6.42 -15.68
CA GLU A 337 20.81 6.55 -14.80
C GLU A 337 20.91 7.94 -14.13
N ALA A 338 20.50 8.99 -14.85
CA ALA A 338 20.54 10.36 -14.33
C ALA A 338 19.55 10.61 -13.17
N ASP A 339 18.58 9.75 -12.99
CA ASP A 339 17.54 9.89 -11.94
C ASP A 339 17.91 9.14 -10.66
N VAL A 340 18.94 8.27 -10.69
CA VAL A 340 19.28 7.37 -9.58
C VAL A 340 19.55 8.13 -8.29
N ASP A 341 20.34 9.20 -8.32
CA ASP A 341 20.67 9.97 -7.12
C ASP A 341 19.42 10.59 -6.48
N ASP A 342 18.49 11.08 -7.29
CA ASP A 342 17.23 11.64 -6.83
C ASP A 342 16.28 10.57 -6.26
N LEU A 343 16.25 9.38 -6.86
CA LEU A 343 15.49 8.25 -6.35
C LEU A 343 16.05 7.77 -5.01
N VAL A 344 17.37 7.68 -4.89
CA VAL A 344 18.06 7.33 -3.62
C VAL A 344 17.72 8.36 -2.53
N ALA A 345 17.86 9.67 -2.85
CA ALA A 345 17.55 10.73 -1.89
C ALA A 345 16.11 10.64 -1.37
N GLY A 346 15.15 10.28 -2.23
CA GLY A 346 13.77 10.08 -1.83
C GLY A 346 13.56 8.82 -1.00
N ALA A 347 14.21 7.70 -1.34
CA ALA A 347 14.10 6.45 -0.61
C ALA A 347 14.70 6.55 0.81
N VAL A 348 15.83 7.24 0.96
CA VAL A 348 16.49 7.49 2.26
C VAL A 348 15.59 8.27 3.22
N GLN A 349 14.68 9.10 2.74
CA GLN A 349 13.71 9.78 3.61
C GLN A 349 12.73 8.80 4.29
N GLN A 350 12.60 7.58 3.77
CA GLN A 350 11.67 6.57 4.28
C GLN A 350 12.28 5.73 5.43
N GLN A 351 12.94 6.40 6.38
CA GLN A 351 13.65 5.76 7.50
C GLN A 351 12.79 4.75 8.28
N ARG A 352 11.49 5.03 8.42
CA ARG A 352 10.55 4.15 9.11
C ARG A 352 10.41 2.79 8.41
N LEU A 353 10.47 2.78 7.08
CA LEU A 353 10.40 1.58 6.26
C LEU A 353 11.77 0.89 6.20
N LEU A 354 12.82 1.63 5.98
CA LEU A 354 14.17 1.08 5.93
C LEU A 354 14.60 0.43 7.25
N ALA A 355 14.07 0.91 8.38
CA ALA A 355 14.35 0.33 9.71
C ALA A 355 13.83 -1.10 9.90
N THR A 356 12.85 -1.53 9.11
CA THR A 356 12.31 -2.90 9.14
C THR A 356 12.97 -3.82 8.12
N ALA A 357 13.86 -3.31 7.26
CA ALA A 357 14.62 -4.13 6.33
C ALA A 357 15.48 -5.16 7.11
N PRO A 358 15.52 -6.44 6.67
CA PRO A 358 16.33 -7.46 7.33
C PRO A 358 17.84 -7.19 7.23
N ARG A 359 18.26 -6.46 6.19
CA ARG A 359 19.58 -5.88 6.00
C ARG A 359 19.41 -4.38 5.75
N SER A 360 20.01 -3.56 6.59
CA SER A 360 19.97 -2.10 6.44
C SER A 360 20.75 -1.70 5.18
N PRO A 361 20.15 -1.01 4.21
CA PRO A 361 20.84 -0.56 3.02
C PRO A 361 21.63 0.72 3.28
N THR A 362 22.77 0.86 2.64
CA THR A 362 23.47 2.15 2.42
C THR A 362 22.87 2.87 1.21
N GLU A 363 23.23 4.13 1.00
CA GLU A 363 22.83 4.87 -0.21
C GLU A 363 23.37 4.18 -1.49
N GLU A 364 24.58 3.62 -1.45
CA GLU A 364 25.16 2.89 -2.58
C GLU A 364 24.42 1.56 -2.84
N ASP A 365 23.97 0.87 -1.80
CA ASP A 365 23.14 -0.31 -1.95
C ASP A 365 21.81 0.04 -2.64
N LEU A 366 21.16 1.13 -2.22
CA LEU A 366 19.91 1.62 -2.85
C LEU A 366 20.15 2.04 -4.31
N ALA A 367 21.25 2.75 -4.59
CA ALA A 367 21.65 3.11 -5.95
C ALA A 367 21.84 1.86 -6.83
N SER A 368 22.49 0.83 -6.29
CA SER A 368 22.66 -0.45 -6.98
C SER A 368 21.31 -1.13 -7.27
N VAL A 369 20.39 -1.14 -6.31
CA VAL A 369 19.03 -1.67 -6.50
C VAL A 369 18.32 -0.91 -7.62
N PHE A 370 18.31 0.42 -7.62
CA PHE A 370 17.68 1.21 -8.67
C PHE A 370 18.31 0.95 -10.05
N ARG A 371 19.64 0.95 -10.18
CA ARG A 371 20.33 0.67 -11.46
C ARG A 371 19.96 -0.70 -12.03
N ARG A 372 19.96 -1.72 -11.18
CA ARG A 372 19.64 -3.09 -11.59
C ARG A 372 18.15 -3.29 -11.90
N SER A 373 17.30 -2.39 -11.42
CA SER A 373 15.87 -2.38 -11.68
C SER A 373 15.48 -1.55 -12.91
N MET A 374 16.45 -1.05 -13.71
CA MET A 374 16.13 -0.32 -14.95
C MET A 374 15.45 -1.23 -15.98
N GLU A 375 15.89 -2.48 -16.06
CA GLU A 375 15.33 -3.49 -16.97
C GLU A 375 15.56 -4.89 -16.37
N HIS A 376 14.51 -5.70 -16.28
CA HIS A 376 14.58 -7.08 -15.75
C HIS A 376 14.57 -8.14 -16.86
N TRP A 377 13.98 -7.85 -18.05
CA TRP A 377 13.94 -8.74 -19.22
C TRP A 377 13.90 -7.98 -20.54
#